data_543d6e3091fe30a561d6d8ff0089e2ce
#
_entry.id   543d6e3091fe30a561d6d8ff0089e2ce
#
_cell.length_a   1.000
_cell.length_b   1.000
_cell.length_c   1.000
_cell.angle_alpha   90.00
_cell.angle_beta   90.00
_cell.angle_gamma   90.00
#
_symmetry.space_group_name_H-M   'P 1'
#
loop_
_entity.id
_entity.type
_entity.pdbx_description
1 polymer ?
#
loop_
_entity_poly.entity_id
_entity_poly.type
_entity_poly.pdbx_seq_one_letter_code
_entity_poly.pdbx_strand_id
1 'polypeptide(L)'
;WERDQRGASTDTSLFIEEVALALRAWQPNASITVGPPFLGVSGKTHKLDFLVDGKGVVATGTHPNAVSAMLHKLVDIRGLIANANTPFLIVIDDRVDPDAAERESKVVQAVASAMKFTDLERNAFRAEALQ
;
A
#
# COMPACT_ATOMS: atom_id res chain seq x y z
N TRP A 1 -18.66 -17.12 11.13
CA TRP A 1 -17.23 -16.76 11.07
C TRP A 1 -16.71 -16.80 9.64
N GLU A 2 -17.17 -17.73 8.84
CA GLU A 2 -16.84 -17.77 7.41
C GLU A 2 -17.29 -16.48 6.73
N ARG A 3 -18.43 -15.98 7.16
CA ARG A 3 -18.98 -14.75 6.68
C ARG A 3 -18.08 -13.55 7.03
N ASP A 4 -17.50 -13.59 8.23
CA ASP A 4 -16.57 -12.55 8.65
C ASP A 4 -15.31 -12.53 7.81
N GLN A 5 -14.78 -13.71 7.47
CA GLN A 5 -13.63 -13.81 6.59
C GLN A 5 -13.93 -13.28 5.20
N ARG A 6 -15.09 -13.58 4.65
CA ARG A 6 -15.48 -13.07 3.35
C ARG A 6 -15.68 -11.57 3.38
N GLY A 7 -16.29 -11.05 4.46
CA GLY A 7 -16.45 -9.62 4.65
C GLY A 7 -15.12 -8.91 4.70
N ALA A 8 -14.16 -9.44 5.46
CA ALA A 8 -12.83 -8.86 5.56
C ALA A 8 -12.12 -8.86 4.21
N SER A 9 -12.22 -9.96 3.45
CA SER A 9 -11.62 -10.03 2.10
C SER A 9 -12.25 -9.03 1.15
N THR A 10 -13.58 -8.89 1.21
CA THR A 10 -14.31 -7.94 0.37
C THR A 10 -13.91 -6.51 0.69
N ASP A 11 -13.81 -6.19 1.99
CA ASP A 11 -13.41 -4.85 2.43
C ASP A 11 -12.00 -4.52 1.98
N THR A 12 -11.09 -5.48 2.08
CA THR A 12 -9.71 -5.31 1.62
C THR A 12 -9.66 -5.09 0.11
N SER A 13 -10.42 -5.87 -0.65
CA SER A 13 -10.49 -5.71 -2.11
C SER A 13 -11.05 -4.36 -2.50
N LEU A 14 -12.09 -3.89 -1.83
CA LEU A 14 -12.67 -2.58 -2.08
C LEU A 14 -11.66 -1.47 -1.79
N PHE A 15 -10.93 -1.58 -0.68
CA PHE A 15 -9.93 -0.59 -0.35
C PHE A 15 -8.83 -0.52 -1.40
N ILE A 16 -8.35 -1.67 -1.87
CA ILE A 16 -7.34 -1.72 -2.93
C ILE A 16 -7.84 -1.03 -4.20
N GLU A 17 -9.11 -1.26 -4.57
CA GLU A 17 -9.71 -0.60 -5.73
C GLU A 17 -9.81 0.91 -5.53
N GLU A 18 -10.18 1.35 -4.33
CA GLU A 18 -10.24 2.77 -4.00
C GLU A 18 -8.87 3.44 -4.12
N VAL A 19 -7.83 2.74 -3.64
CA VAL A 19 -6.45 3.23 -3.77
C VAL A 19 -6.06 3.32 -5.25
N ALA A 20 -6.42 2.33 -6.05
CA ALA A 20 -6.13 2.34 -7.48
C ALA A 20 -6.75 3.54 -8.17
N LEU A 21 -8.01 3.84 -7.87
CA LEU A 21 -8.71 4.98 -8.44
C LEU A 21 -8.05 6.30 -8.04
N ALA A 22 -7.68 6.41 -6.76
CA ALA A 22 -7.04 7.62 -6.26
C ALA A 22 -5.65 7.82 -6.89
N LEU A 23 -4.88 6.74 -7.06
CA LEU A 23 -3.57 6.82 -7.70
C LEU A 23 -3.68 7.28 -9.15
N ARG A 24 -4.66 6.76 -9.89
CA ARG A 24 -4.88 7.15 -11.29
C ARG A 24 -5.33 8.59 -11.40
N ALA A 25 -6.15 9.05 -10.47
CA ALA A 25 -6.60 10.43 -10.45
C ALA A 25 -5.47 11.39 -10.09
N TRP A 26 -4.61 10.97 -9.15
CA TRP A 26 -3.49 11.79 -8.71
C TRP A 26 -2.39 11.88 -9.77
N GLN A 27 -2.07 10.76 -10.39
CA GLN A 27 -1.01 10.68 -11.39
C GLN A 27 -1.51 10.00 -12.65
N PRO A 28 -2.32 10.70 -13.46
CA PRO A 28 -2.98 10.09 -14.62
C PRO A 28 -2.01 9.64 -15.71
N ASN A 29 -0.80 10.20 -15.75
CA ASN A 29 0.20 9.84 -16.73
C ASN A 29 1.18 8.79 -16.24
N ALA A 30 1.04 8.33 -14.99
CA ALA A 30 1.94 7.33 -14.43
C ALA A 30 1.64 5.95 -15.00
N SER A 31 2.68 5.13 -15.12
CA SER A 31 2.54 3.73 -15.50
C SER A 31 2.19 2.92 -14.25
N ILE A 32 1.01 2.32 -14.23
CA ILE A 32 0.53 1.54 -13.09
C ILE A 32 0.38 0.07 -13.48
N THR A 33 1.10 -0.81 -12.79
CA THR A 33 0.99 -2.25 -12.95
C THR A 33 0.33 -2.83 -11.71
N VAL A 34 -0.64 -3.72 -11.90
CA VAL A 34 -1.36 -4.37 -10.80
C VAL A 34 -0.65 -5.68 -10.45
N GLY A 35 -0.43 -5.91 -9.16
CA GLY A 35 0.13 -7.15 -8.67
C GLY A 35 1.57 -7.42 -9.07
N PRO A 36 2.49 -6.44 -8.99
CA PRO A 36 3.87 -6.67 -9.40
C PRO A 36 4.54 -7.70 -8.49
N PRO A 37 5.27 -8.68 -9.06
CA PRO A 37 6.00 -9.65 -8.25
C PRO A 37 7.37 -9.10 -7.86
N PHE A 38 7.77 -9.37 -6.62
CA PHE A 38 9.10 -9.04 -6.12
C PHE A 38 9.71 -10.26 -5.44
N LEU A 39 10.90 -10.63 -5.85
CA LEU A 39 11.62 -11.73 -5.22
C LEU A 39 12.24 -11.25 -3.91
N GLY A 40 12.06 -12.01 -2.85
CA GLY A 40 12.65 -11.72 -1.55
C GLY A 40 13.96 -12.49 -1.34
N VAL A 41 14.72 -12.09 -0.34
CA VAL A 41 15.98 -12.75 0.01
C VAL A 41 15.76 -14.19 0.46
N SER A 42 14.56 -14.50 0.96
CA SER A 42 14.19 -15.87 1.37
C SER A 42 13.96 -16.81 0.19
N GLY A 43 13.93 -16.29 -1.04
CA GLY A 43 13.59 -17.07 -2.23
C GLY A 43 12.10 -17.06 -2.56
N LYS A 44 11.27 -16.46 -1.70
CA LYS A 44 9.84 -16.34 -1.96
C LYS A 44 9.56 -15.12 -2.85
N THR A 45 8.57 -15.26 -3.73
CA THR A 45 8.08 -14.15 -4.53
C THR A 45 6.84 -13.56 -3.87
N HIS A 46 6.85 -12.26 -3.62
CA HIS A 46 5.74 -11.53 -3.03
C HIS A 46 5.08 -10.65 -4.06
N LYS A 47 3.76 -10.62 -4.08
CA LYS A 47 3.03 -9.69 -4.95
C LYS A 47 2.61 -8.49 -4.11
N LEU A 48 2.95 -7.31 -4.60
CA LEU A 48 2.45 -6.06 -4.02
C LEU A 48 1.16 -5.67 -4.74
N ASP A 49 0.51 -4.62 -4.28
CA ASP A 49 -0.76 -4.21 -4.89
C ASP A 49 -0.53 -3.49 -6.21
N PHE A 50 0.43 -2.56 -6.25
CA PHE A 50 0.71 -1.79 -7.47
C PHE A 50 2.18 -1.50 -7.63
N LEU A 51 2.58 -1.26 -8.87
CA LEU A 51 3.86 -0.66 -9.23
C LEU A 51 3.54 0.62 -9.99
N VAL A 52 3.94 1.77 -9.44
CA VAL A 52 3.64 3.09 -10.02
C VAL A 52 4.97 3.76 -10.35
N ASP A 53 5.32 3.79 -11.63
CA ASP A 53 6.57 4.38 -12.12
C ASP A 53 7.79 3.89 -11.35
N GLY A 54 7.88 2.57 -11.11
CA GLY A 54 9.00 1.96 -10.41
C GLY A 54 8.88 1.96 -8.89
N LYS A 55 7.81 2.53 -8.34
CA LYS A 55 7.57 2.55 -6.90
C LYS A 55 6.57 1.45 -6.54
N GLY A 56 6.93 0.58 -5.59
CA GLY A 56 6.01 -0.43 -5.09
C GLY A 56 5.00 0.17 -4.13
N VAL A 57 3.72 -0.08 -4.34
CA VAL A 57 2.64 0.48 -3.51
C VAL A 57 1.84 -0.65 -2.88
N VAL A 58 1.62 -0.56 -1.58
CA VAL A 58 0.80 -1.52 -0.83
C VAL A 58 -0.29 -0.76 -0.09
N ALA A 59 -1.50 -1.26 -0.16
CA ALA A 59 -2.64 -0.73 0.58
C ALA A 59 -2.89 -1.63 1.80
N THR A 60 -3.02 -1.03 2.98
CA THR A 60 -3.25 -1.78 4.21
C THR A 60 -4.23 -1.07 5.12
N GLY A 61 -4.93 -1.86 5.96
CA GLY A 61 -5.70 -1.31 7.07
C GLY A 61 -4.81 -1.04 8.26
N THR A 62 -5.45 -0.79 9.40
CA THR A 62 -4.73 -0.44 10.65
C THR A 62 -4.55 -1.60 11.60
N HIS A 63 -5.03 -2.79 11.26
CA HIS A 63 -4.88 -3.96 12.14
C HIS A 63 -3.40 -4.33 12.26
N PRO A 64 -2.87 -4.46 13.49
CA PRO A 64 -1.43 -4.74 13.69
C PRO A 64 -0.94 -5.99 12.96
N ASN A 65 -1.77 -7.04 12.87
CA ASN A 65 -1.39 -8.26 12.17
C ASN A 65 -1.23 -8.03 10.67
N ALA A 66 -2.09 -7.22 10.08
CA ALA A 66 -2.00 -6.89 8.65
C ALA A 66 -0.75 -6.06 8.37
N VAL A 67 -0.48 -5.09 9.23
CA VAL A 67 0.71 -4.23 9.10
C VAL A 67 1.97 -5.05 9.28
N SER A 68 2.02 -5.94 10.28
CA SER A 68 3.17 -6.81 10.50
C SER A 68 3.44 -7.73 9.32
N ALA A 69 2.41 -8.33 8.75
CA ALA A 69 2.55 -9.21 7.59
C ALA A 69 3.11 -8.45 6.38
N MET A 70 2.62 -7.24 6.17
CA MET A 70 3.09 -6.39 5.08
C MET A 70 4.55 -5.98 5.29
N LEU A 71 4.92 -5.59 6.51
CA LEU A 71 6.29 -5.21 6.83
C LEU A 71 7.25 -6.39 6.65
N HIS A 72 6.83 -7.59 7.04
CA HIS A 72 7.63 -8.80 6.85
C HIS A 72 7.95 -9.02 5.37
N LYS A 73 6.94 -8.87 4.51
CA LYS A 73 7.12 -8.93 3.05
C LYS A 73 8.16 -7.92 2.57
N LEU A 74 8.03 -6.67 3.00
CA LEU A 74 8.91 -5.60 2.54
C LEU A 74 10.34 -5.79 3.01
N VAL A 75 10.54 -6.27 4.23
CA VAL A 75 11.87 -6.59 4.75
C VAL A 75 12.51 -7.70 3.91
N ASP A 76 11.74 -8.73 3.58
CA ASP A 76 12.23 -9.83 2.75
C ASP A 76 12.62 -9.34 1.34
N ILE A 77 11.76 -8.54 0.72
CA ILE A 77 12.03 -7.97 -0.61
C ILE A 77 13.27 -7.08 -0.58
N ARG A 78 13.36 -6.21 0.41
CA ARG A 78 14.45 -5.25 0.51
C ARG A 78 15.78 -5.91 0.86
N GLY A 79 15.74 -7.11 1.45
CA GLY A 79 16.94 -7.88 1.75
C GLY A 79 17.69 -8.36 0.51
N LEU A 80 17.02 -8.44 -0.64
CA LEU A 80 17.68 -8.80 -1.90
C LEU A 80 18.31 -7.56 -2.50
N ILE A 81 19.61 -7.66 -2.86
CA ILE A 81 20.37 -6.51 -3.35
C ILE A 81 19.70 -5.84 -4.55
N ALA A 82 19.12 -6.62 -5.44
CA ALA A 82 18.43 -6.09 -6.64
C ALA A 82 17.29 -5.15 -6.28
N ASN A 83 16.70 -5.30 -5.08
CA ASN A 83 15.56 -4.50 -4.63
C ASN A 83 15.94 -3.44 -3.59
N ALA A 84 17.23 -3.32 -3.26
CA ALA A 84 17.67 -2.47 -2.13
C ALA A 84 17.31 -1.00 -2.31
N ASN A 85 17.28 -0.52 -3.55
CA ASN A 85 16.99 0.89 -3.85
C ASN A 85 15.58 1.13 -4.38
N THR A 86 14.73 0.11 -4.40
CA THR A 86 13.35 0.26 -4.86
C THR A 86 12.55 1.04 -3.81
N PRO A 87 11.90 2.16 -4.17
CA PRO A 87 11.07 2.88 -3.21
C PRO A 87 9.75 2.15 -3.01
N PHE A 88 9.27 2.17 -1.77
CA PHE A 88 7.97 1.59 -1.41
C PHE A 88 7.10 2.64 -0.73
N LEU A 89 5.83 2.68 -1.09
CA LEU A 89 4.83 3.53 -0.49
C LEU A 89 3.72 2.66 0.08
N ILE A 90 3.42 2.87 1.35
CA ILE A 90 2.35 2.15 2.04
C ILE A 90 1.20 3.12 2.26
N VAL A 91 0.04 2.80 1.69
CA VAL A 91 -1.17 3.60 1.87
C VAL A 91 -2.00 2.95 2.97
N ILE A 92 -2.24 3.69 4.05
CA ILE A 92 -2.94 3.19 5.23
C ILE A 92 -4.35 3.79 5.27
N ASP A 93 -5.35 2.93 5.45
CA ASP A 93 -6.74 3.39 5.56
C ASP A 93 -6.96 4.02 6.93
N ASP A 94 -7.05 5.34 6.98
CA ASP A 94 -7.21 6.12 8.20
C ASP A 94 -8.65 6.59 8.46
N ARG A 95 -9.61 6.08 7.68
CA ARG A 95 -10.98 6.59 7.72
C ARG A 95 -11.76 6.12 8.94
N VAL A 96 -11.50 4.90 9.42
CA VAL A 96 -12.23 4.32 10.55
C VAL A 96 -11.56 4.63 11.88
N ASP A 97 -10.24 4.50 11.94
CA ASP A 97 -9.46 4.71 13.16
C ASP A 97 -8.22 5.54 12.85
N PRO A 98 -8.36 6.88 12.83
CA PRO A 98 -7.22 7.76 12.52
C PRO A 98 -6.05 7.63 13.51
N ASP A 99 -6.33 7.36 14.78
CA ASP A 99 -5.28 7.22 15.79
C ASP A 99 -4.46 5.97 15.57
N ALA A 100 -5.11 4.85 15.23
CA ALA A 100 -4.42 3.62 14.89
C ALA A 100 -3.57 3.82 13.63
N ALA A 101 -4.12 4.51 12.63
CA ALA A 101 -3.39 4.82 11.40
C ALA A 101 -2.12 5.62 11.69
N GLU A 102 -2.21 6.59 12.59
CA GLU A 102 -1.05 7.40 12.98
C GLU A 102 0.02 6.54 13.64
N ARG A 103 -0.37 5.65 14.56
CA ARG A 103 0.58 4.75 15.24
C ARG A 103 1.26 3.82 14.24
N GLU A 104 0.47 3.19 13.37
CA GLU A 104 1.01 2.22 12.40
C GLU A 104 1.86 2.92 11.33
N SER A 105 1.52 4.15 10.96
CA SER A 105 2.36 4.94 10.04
C SER A 105 3.77 5.12 10.57
N LYS A 106 3.91 5.37 11.86
CA LYS A 106 5.24 5.54 12.47
C LYS A 106 6.07 4.27 12.37
N VAL A 107 5.42 3.11 12.58
CA VAL A 107 6.10 1.82 12.45
C VAL A 107 6.52 1.58 11.00
N VAL A 108 5.62 1.84 10.07
CA VAL A 108 5.87 1.67 8.64
C VAL A 108 7.02 2.55 8.17
N GLN A 109 7.11 3.77 8.67
CA GLN A 109 8.15 4.73 8.25
C GLN A 109 9.57 4.26 8.59
N ALA A 110 9.72 3.28 9.47
CA ALA A 110 11.02 2.68 9.72
C ALA A 110 11.53 1.88 8.51
N VAL A 111 10.64 1.46 7.61
CA VAL A 111 10.98 0.58 6.48
C VAL A 111 10.68 1.21 5.13
N ALA A 112 9.62 2.01 5.03
CA ALA A 112 9.11 2.53 3.77
C ALA A 112 8.49 3.91 3.97
N SER A 113 8.00 4.52 2.89
CA SER A 113 7.20 5.73 2.99
C SER A 113 5.77 5.35 3.35
N ALA A 114 5.10 6.16 4.14
CA ALA A 114 3.71 5.95 4.52
C ALA A 114 2.87 7.14 4.12
N MET A 115 1.65 6.87 3.66
CA MET A 115 0.67 7.91 3.32
C MET A 115 -0.69 7.46 3.81
N LYS A 116 -1.41 8.34 4.45
CA LYS A 116 -2.81 8.07 4.84
C LYS A 116 -3.69 8.16 3.61
N PHE A 117 -4.71 7.31 3.57
CA PHE A 117 -5.62 7.28 2.41
C PHE A 117 -6.31 8.63 2.20
N THR A 118 -6.70 9.32 3.29
CA THR A 118 -7.34 10.63 3.18
C THR A 118 -6.40 11.67 2.55
N ASP A 119 -5.09 11.56 2.78
CA ASP A 119 -4.11 12.43 2.12
C ASP A 119 -4.00 12.09 0.63
N LEU A 120 -4.03 10.82 0.29
CA LEU A 120 -4.02 10.40 -1.11
C LEU A 120 -5.26 10.91 -1.84
N GLU A 121 -6.43 10.78 -1.23
CA GLU A 121 -7.67 11.32 -1.80
C GLU A 121 -7.60 12.83 -2.02
N ARG A 122 -7.03 13.54 -1.05
CA ARG A 122 -6.87 14.99 -1.15
C ARG A 122 -5.96 15.36 -2.31
N ASN A 123 -4.86 14.64 -2.48
CA ASN A 123 -3.95 14.87 -3.60
C ASN A 123 -4.62 14.56 -4.93
N ALA A 124 -5.41 13.49 -4.98
CA ALA A 124 -6.15 13.12 -6.18
C ALA A 124 -7.18 14.19 -6.54
N PHE A 125 -7.91 14.69 -5.55
CA PHE A 125 -8.91 15.74 -5.74
C PHE A 125 -8.27 17.01 -6.29
N ARG A 126 -7.13 17.41 -5.74
CA ARG A 126 -6.41 18.59 -6.22
C ARG A 126 -5.93 18.43 -7.65
N ALA A 127 -5.42 17.25 -7.99
CA ALA A 127 -4.96 16.98 -9.35
C ALA A 127 -6.11 17.08 -10.36
N GLU A 128 -7.29 16.53 -10.03
CA GLU A 128 -8.47 16.64 -10.86
C GLU A 128 -8.94 18.08 -11.02
N ALA A 129 -8.89 18.85 -9.94
CA ALA A 129 -9.32 20.25 -9.95
C ALA A 129 -8.43 21.13 -10.83
N LEU A 130 -7.16 20.75 -11.00
CA LEU A 130 -6.21 21.50 -11.82
C LEU A 130 -6.26 21.12 -13.29
N GLN A 131 -6.97 20.05 -13.62
CA GLN A 131 -7.17 19.63 -15.01
C GLN A 131 -8.41 20.31 -15.59
#